data_74549e82667ef8b124f5e6d41276944e
#
_entry.id   74549e82667ef8b124f5e6d41276944e
#
_cell.length_a   1.000
_cell.length_b   1.000
_cell.length_c   1.000
_cell.angle_alpha   90.00
_cell.angle_beta   90.00
_cell.angle_gamma   90.00
#
_symmetry.space_group_name_H-M   'P 1'
#
loop_
_entity.id
_entity.type
_entity.pdbx_description
1 polymer ?
#
loop_
_entity_poly.entity_id
_entity_poly.type
_entity_poly.pdbx_seq_one_letter_code
_entity_poly.pdbx_strand_id
1 'polypeptide(L)'
;MLETRDILETINMIDNENLDVRTITLGINLLDCASENLDEVNEKIYKKITTLAKDLVKTGEDISREIGIPIVNKRISITPISLVGASCCKTPDDYVTIAKTLDKAAHEVGVNFIGGYSAVVSKGMTKSDELLIRSIPKALASTELICSSVNVGSTKTGINMDAVRLMGEIVKETAALTKDADSLGCAKLVVLCNAPDDNPFMAGAFHGVTEDDAIINVGVSGPGVVKYALESVRGESFEVLCETIKKTAFKITRVGQLVAQEASRRLGIPFGIIDLSLAPTPAIGDSVAEILEEIGLERAGAPGTTAALALLNDQVKKGGVMASSYVGGLSGAFIPVSEDQGMIDAVNAGSLTIEKLEAMTCVCSVGLDMIAIPGDTKASTISGIIADEAAIGICLLYTSDAADDLIGVD
;
A
#
# COMPACT_ATOMS: atom_id res chain seq x y z
N MET A 1 -24.31 -11.83 22.51
CA MET A 1 -23.48 -12.56 23.51
C MET A 1 -22.43 -13.26 22.69
N LEU A 2 -21.15 -13.06 22.96
CA LEU A 2 -20.07 -13.78 22.27
C LEU A 2 -20.17 -15.25 22.70
N GLU A 3 -20.29 -16.14 21.72
CA GLU A 3 -20.28 -17.58 21.99
C GLU A 3 -18.83 -18.06 22.11
N THR A 4 -18.59 -19.11 22.90
CA THR A 4 -17.26 -19.72 23.07
C THR A 4 -16.65 -20.11 21.73
N ARG A 5 -17.48 -20.48 20.77
CA ARG A 5 -17.08 -20.79 19.38
C ARG A 5 -16.47 -19.58 18.68
N ASP A 6 -17.07 -18.39 18.81
CA ASP A 6 -16.57 -17.16 18.16
C ASP A 6 -15.20 -16.76 18.72
N ILE A 7 -14.99 -16.96 20.03
CA ILE A 7 -13.71 -16.71 20.68
C ILE A 7 -12.63 -17.66 20.15
N LEU A 8 -12.93 -18.96 20.08
CA LEU A 8 -12.00 -19.96 19.57
C LEU A 8 -11.68 -19.76 18.10
N GLU A 9 -12.66 -19.35 17.29
CA GLU A 9 -12.45 -19.00 15.89
C GLU A 9 -11.49 -17.81 15.76
N THR A 10 -11.68 -16.75 16.53
CA THR A 10 -10.78 -15.59 16.51
C THR A 10 -9.35 -15.96 16.93
N ILE A 11 -9.18 -16.78 17.96
CA ILE A 11 -7.86 -17.28 18.38
C ILE A 11 -7.21 -18.07 17.24
N ASN A 12 -7.96 -18.93 16.57
CA ASN A 12 -7.44 -19.73 15.46
C ASN A 12 -7.02 -18.84 14.26
N MET A 13 -7.78 -17.79 13.96
CA MET A 13 -7.44 -16.82 12.91
C MET A 13 -6.09 -16.12 13.19
N ILE A 14 -5.78 -15.87 14.47
CA ILE A 14 -4.52 -15.22 14.86
C ILE A 14 -3.37 -16.22 14.87
N ASP A 15 -3.54 -17.36 15.58
CA ASP A 15 -2.44 -18.27 15.87
C ASP A 15 -2.05 -19.15 14.68
N ASN A 16 -3.02 -19.52 13.82
CA ASN A 16 -2.82 -20.50 12.75
C ASN A 16 -3.05 -19.95 11.34
N GLU A 17 -3.82 -18.87 11.18
CA GLU A 17 -4.27 -18.36 9.88
C GLU A 17 -3.65 -17.01 9.50
N ASN A 18 -2.66 -16.55 10.27
CA ASN A 18 -1.91 -15.31 10.03
C ASN A 18 -2.76 -14.02 9.94
N LEU A 19 -3.84 -13.93 10.75
CA LEU A 19 -4.57 -12.67 10.87
C LEU A 19 -3.70 -11.60 11.50
N ASP A 20 -3.47 -10.51 10.79
CA ASP A 20 -2.77 -9.36 11.33
C ASP A 20 -3.47 -8.02 11.03
N VAL A 21 -3.17 -7.04 11.86
CA VAL A 21 -3.33 -5.63 11.49
C VAL A 21 -2.00 -5.21 10.87
N ARG A 22 -1.99 -5.10 9.54
CA ARG A 22 -0.76 -4.84 8.80
C ARG A 22 -0.14 -3.52 9.18
N THR A 23 -0.96 -2.49 9.42
CA THR A 23 -0.43 -1.18 9.79
C THR A 23 -1.46 -0.32 10.52
N ILE A 24 -0.96 0.50 11.46
CA ILE A 24 -1.58 1.76 11.88
C ILE A 24 -0.75 2.87 11.23
N THR A 25 -1.36 3.67 10.36
CA THR A 25 -0.72 4.77 9.65
C THR A 25 -1.27 6.11 10.12
N LEU A 26 -0.38 6.98 10.59
CA LEU A 26 -0.71 8.36 10.94
C LEU A 26 -0.46 9.25 9.73
N GLY A 27 -1.53 9.77 9.12
CA GLY A 27 -1.46 10.83 8.12
C GLY A 27 -1.16 12.17 8.79
N ILE A 28 -0.23 12.94 8.24
CA ILE A 28 0.15 14.27 8.75
C ILE A 28 0.24 15.27 7.60
N ASN A 29 -0.58 16.32 7.66
CA ASN A 29 -0.45 17.45 6.76
C ASN A 29 0.79 18.28 7.14
N LEU A 30 1.64 18.58 6.14
CA LEU A 30 2.87 19.38 6.34
C LEU A 30 2.85 20.72 5.58
N LEU A 31 1.72 21.14 5.00
CA LEU A 31 1.65 22.39 4.24
C LEU A 31 2.02 23.62 5.08
N ASP A 32 1.69 23.64 6.37
CA ASP A 32 2.03 24.68 7.31
C ASP A 32 3.54 24.73 7.68
N CYS A 33 4.30 23.69 7.28
CA CYS A 33 5.75 23.67 7.43
C CYS A 33 6.48 24.41 6.29
N ALA A 34 5.79 24.79 5.20
CA ALA A 34 6.41 25.48 4.09
C ALA A 34 7.03 26.84 4.51
N SER A 35 8.18 27.15 3.94
CA SER A 35 8.92 28.42 4.12
C SER A 35 9.87 28.62 2.95
N GLU A 36 10.39 29.82 2.76
CA GLU A 36 11.46 30.10 1.77
C GLU A 36 12.85 29.64 2.28
N ASN A 37 12.97 29.36 3.56
CA ASN A 37 14.20 28.90 4.21
C ASN A 37 14.16 27.40 4.45
N LEU A 38 15.11 26.66 3.85
CA LEU A 38 15.20 25.19 3.94
C LEU A 38 15.42 24.71 5.40
N ASP A 39 16.23 25.42 6.19
CA ASP A 39 16.48 25.02 7.57
C ASP A 39 15.22 25.15 8.42
N GLU A 40 14.44 26.21 8.19
CA GLU A 40 13.14 26.40 8.86
C GLU A 40 12.13 25.32 8.47
N VAL A 41 12.08 24.92 7.19
CA VAL A 41 11.24 23.80 6.72
C VAL A 41 11.62 22.51 7.45
N ASN A 42 12.92 22.20 7.50
CA ASN A 42 13.40 20.99 8.17
C ASN A 42 13.08 21.01 9.67
N GLU A 43 13.25 22.14 10.35
CA GLU A 43 12.92 22.26 11.78
C GLU A 43 11.42 22.05 12.05
N LYS A 44 10.56 22.70 11.24
CA LYS A 44 9.10 22.58 11.36
C LYS A 44 8.63 21.15 11.12
N ILE A 45 9.11 20.50 10.04
CA ILE A 45 8.79 19.10 9.71
C ILE A 45 9.17 18.17 10.86
N TYR A 46 10.43 18.27 11.31
CA TYR A 46 10.92 17.43 12.40
C TYR A 46 10.08 17.61 13.67
N LYS A 47 9.83 18.85 14.08
CA LYS A 47 9.04 19.17 15.27
C LYS A 47 7.60 18.68 15.16
N LYS A 48 6.95 18.87 14.01
CA LYS A 48 5.55 18.45 13.82
C LYS A 48 5.42 16.94 13.90
N ILE A 49 6.27 16.19 13.18
CA ILE A 49 6.25 14.72 13.18
C ILE A 49 6.55 14.19 14.58
N THR A 50 7.63 14.63 15.23
CA THR A 50 8.01 14.13 16.56
C THR A 50 7.01 14.51 17.64
N THR A 51 6.21 15.57 17.46
CA THR A 51 5.15 15.94 18.38
C THR A 51 3.90 15.07 18.19
N LEU A 52 3.43 14.90 16.95
CA LEU A 52 2.18 14.19 16.67
C LEU A 52 2.34 12.66 16.79
N ALA A 53 3.49 12.12 16.39
CA ALA A 53 3.72 10.68 16.35
C ALA A 53 4.40 10.11 17.61
N LYS A 54 4.70 10.93 18.64
CA LYS A 54 5.46 10.52 19.84
C LYS A 54 4.91 9.27 20.54
N ASP A 55 3.60 9.10 20.56
CA ASP A 55 2.92 8.01 21.26
C ASP A 55 2.39 6.92 20.30
N LEU A 56 2.60 7.06 18.98
CA LEU A 56 2.03 6.17 17.96
C LEU A 56 2.48 4.71 18.13
N VAL A 57 3.78 4.50 18.23
CA VAL A 57 4.38 3.15 18.36
C VAL A 57 3.93 2.50 19.65
N LYS A 58 4.08 3.20 20.77
CA LYS A 58 3.65 2.69 22.08
C LYS A 58 2.15 2.34 22.11
N THR A 59 1.32 3.20 21.53
CA THR A 59 -0.13 2.96 21.44
C THR A 59 -0.44 1.70 20.64
N GLY A 60 0.21 1.53 19.46
CA GLY A 60 0.05 0.33 18.65
C GLY A 60 0.48 -0.94 19.37
N GLU A 61 1.59 -0.93 20.10
CA GLU A 61 2.07 -2.06 20.89
C GLU A 61 1.16 -2.39 22.07
N ASP A 62 0.66 -1.37 22.75
CA ASP A 62 -0.27 -1.57 23.87
C ASP A 62 -1.60 -2.17 23.38
N ILE A 63 -2.15 -1.67 22.26
CA ILE A 63 -3.36 -2.22 21.64
C ILE A 63 -3.13 -3.67 21.21
N SER A 64 -2.03 -3.95 20.52
CA SER A 64 -1.67 -5.31 20.09
C SER A 64 -1.64 -6.28 21.25
N ARG A 65 -1.01 -5.88 22.35
CA ARG A 65 -0.90 -6.71 23.58
C ARG A 65 -2.25 -6.93 24.26
N GLU A 66 -3.10 -5.90 24.31
CA GLU A 66 -4.40 -5.97 24.99
C GLU A 66 -5.44 -6.77 24.21
N ILE A 67 -5.45 -6.64 22.88
CA ILE A 67 -6.41 -7.32 22.00
C ILE A 67 -5.91 -8.72 21.62
N GLY A 68 -4.60 -8.95 21.70
CA GLY A 68 -3.95 -10.21 21.30
C GLY A 68 -3.73 -10.34 19.77
N ILE A 69 -3.98 -9.28 18.99
CA ILE A 69 -3.82 -9.29 17.53
C ILE A 69 -2.53 -8.55 17.18
N PRO A 70 -1.63 -9.15 16.38
CA PRO A 70 -0.41 -8.47 15.94
C PRO A 70 -0.70 -7.20 15.15
N ILE A 71 -0.05 -6.10 15.51
CA ILE A 71 -0.01 -4.87 14.71
C ILE A 71 1.42 -4.74 14.19
N VAL A 72 1.61 -5.17 12.94
CA VAL A 72 2.95 -5.40 12.36
C VAL A 72 3.70 -4.09 12.18
N ASN A 73 3.08 -3.09 11.57
CA ASN A 73 3.71 -1.81 11.29
C ASN A 73 3.00 -0.64 11.96
N LYS A 74 3.80 0.35 12.34
CA LYS A 74 3.36 1.71 12.72
C LYS A 74 4.05 2.65 11.75
N ARG A 75 3.28 3.36 10.92
CA ARG A 75 3.78 4.15 9.79
C ARG A 75 3.29 5.59 9.87
N ILE A 76 3.94 6.45 9.12
CA ILE A 76 3.50 7.83 8.89
C ILE A 76 3.37 8.03 7.39
N SER A 77 2.30 8.69 6.95
CA SER A 77 2.16 9.26 5.61
C SER A 77 2.09 10.77 5.71
N ILE A 78 2.77 11.48 4.81
CA ILE A 78 2.84 12.93 4.86
C ILE A 78 2.39 13.55 3.54
N THR A 79 2.04 14.83 3.58
CA THR A 79 1.81 15.62 2.37
C THR A 79 2.96 15.46 1.39
N PRO A 80 2.71 15.32 0.07
CA PRO A 80 3.77 15.22 -0.93
C PRO A 80 4.83 16.29 -0.77
N ILE A 81 6.06 15.88 -0.52
CA ILE A 81 7.18 16.80 -0.20
C ILE A 81 7.52 17.73 -1.35
N SER A 82 7.16 17.37 -2.60
CA SER A 82 7.32 18.32 -3.73
C SER A 82 6.55 19.61 -3.54
N LEU A 83 5.43 19.57 -2.81
CA LEU A 83 4.61 20.74 -2.51
C LEU A 83 5.23 21.56 -1.35
N VAL A 84 5.65 20.89 -0.30
CA VAL A 84 6.20 21.54 0.90
C VAL A 84 7.56 22.22 0.62
N GLY A 85 8.41 21.56 -0.19
CA GLY A 85 9.73 22.06 -0.57
C GLY A 85 9.73 23.07 -1.72
N ALA A 86 8.58 23.35 -2.34
CA ALA A 86 8.51 24.13 -3.59
C ALA A 86 9.13 25.54 -3.50
N SER A 87 9.01 26.19 -2.36
CA SER A 87 9.52 27.54 -2.14
C SER A 87 11.00 27.60 -1.75
N CYS A 88 11.53 26.58 -1.07
CA CYS A 88 12.89 26.57 -0.53
C CYS A 88 13.89 25.76 -1.37
N CYS A 89 13.48 24.62 -1.95
CA CYS A 89 14.40 23.75 -2.68
C CYS A 89 14.73 24.31 -4.08
N LYS A 90 16.02 24.41 -4.39
CA LYS A 90 16.54 24.91 -5.68
C LYS A 90 17.31 23.82 -6.44
N THR A 91 17.74 22.77 -5.75
CA THR A 91 18.50 21.65 -6.27
C THR A 91 17.93 20.32 -5.77
N PRO A 92 18.21 19.18 -6.43
CA PRO A 92 17.84 17.86 -5.89
C PRO A 92 18.44 17.60 -4.51
N ASP A 93 19.64 18.12 -4.21
CA ASP A 93 20.30 17.92 -2.91
C ASP A 93 19.57 18.61 -1.75
N ASP A 94 18.85 19.69 -2.01
CA ASP A 94 18.01 20.34 -1.00
C ASP A 94 16.88 19.37 -0.56
N TYR A 95 16.27 18.67 -1.51
CA TYR A 95 15.28 17.64 -1.22
C TYR A 95 15.86 16.44 -0.46
N VAL A 96 17.10 16.02 -0.78
CA VAL A 96 17.80 14.99 0.00
C VAL A 96 17.98 15.39 1.46
N THR A 97 18.17 16.69 1.73
CA THR A 97 18.25 17.20 3.09
C THR A 97 16.93 17.04 3.85
N ILE A 98 15.80 17.29 3.17
CA ILE A 98 14.47 17.02 3.74
C ILE A 98 14.29 15.53 4.01
N ALA A 99 14.68 14.63 3.06
CA ALA A 99 14.60 13.19 3.26
C ALA A 99 15.35 12.74 4.53
N LYS A 100 16.56 13.25 4.75
CA LYS A 100 17.34 12.97 5.97
C LYS A 100 16.69 13.49 7.25
N THR A 101 16.00 14.62 7.17
CA THR A 101 15.23 15.15 8.31
C THR A 101 14.04 14.25 8.64
N LEU A 102 13.33 13.77 7.63
CA LEU A 102 12.25 12.80 7.78
C LEU A 102 12.76 11.49 8.38
N ASP A 103 13.87 10.97 7.88
CA ASP A 103 14.50 9.74 8.37
C ASP A 103 14.91 9.86 9.85
N LYS A 104 15.51 10.99 10.22
CA LYS A 104 15.83 11.30 11.61
C LYS A 104 14.58 11.32 12.49
N ALA A 105 13.50 11.94 12.03
CA ALA A 105 12.22 11.96 12.76
C ALA A 105 11.62 10.56 12.90
N ALA A 106 11.70 9.73 11.85
CA ALA A 106 11.23 8.34 11.86
C ALA A 106 11.95 7.51 12.92
N HIS A 107 13.28 7.62 12.98
CA HIS A 107 14.09 6.94 14.00
C HIS A 107 13.73 7.40 15.42
N GLU A 108 13.52 8.72 15.63
CA GLU A 108 13.19 9.25 16.96
C GLU A 108 11.86 8.74 17.48
N VAL A 109 10.82 8.69 16.64
CA VAL A 109 9.48 8.20 17.03
C VAL A 109 9.35 6.69 16.93
N GLY A 110 10.33 6.00 16.33
CA GLY A 110 10.41 4.54 16.24
C GLY A 110 9.46 3.91 15.23
N VAL A 111 8.96 4.67 14.25
CA VAL A 111 8.08 4.11 13.20
C VAL A 111 8.84 3.28 12.19
N ASN A 112 8.15 2.37 11.53
CA ASN A 112 8.75 1.49 10.54
C ASN A 112 9.09 2.21 9.22
N PHE A 113 8.21 3.15 8.79
CA PHE A 113 8.38 3.90 7.55
C PHE A 113 7.71 5.28 7.63
N ILE A 114 8.23 6.24 6.83
CA ILE A 114 7.53 7.47 6.45
C ILE A 114 7.37 7.47 4.93
N GLY A 115 6.12 7.44 4.45
CA GLY A 115 5.74 7.65 3.06
C GLY A 115 5.39 9.11 2.80
N GLY A 116 5.43 9.55 1.53
CA GLY A 116 5.11 10.91 1.13
C GLY A 116 6.33 11.73 0.69
N TYR A 117 7.51 11.13 0.60
CA TYR A 117 8.60 11.72 -0.17
C TYR A 117 8.26 11.62 -1.66
N SER A 118 7.25 12.39 -2.09
CA SER A 118 6.44 12.11 -3.26
C SER A 118 6.20 13.35 -4.11
N ALA A 119 5.86 13.11 -5.40
CA ALA A 119 5.38 14.11 -6.34
C ALA A 119 4.11 13.62 -7.04
N VAL A 120 3.14 14.53 -7.24
CA VAL A 120 1.90 14.26 -7.97
C VAL A 120 1.96 15.00 -9.30
N VAL A 121 2.24 14.26 -10.37
CA VAL A 121 2.55 14.82 -11.70
C VAL A 121 1.62 14.29 -12.80
N SER A 122 0.43 13.84 -12.43
CA SER A 122 -0.52 13.17 -13.33
C SER A 122 -0.90 13.98 -14.58
N LYS A 123 -0.88 15.31 -14.50
CA LYS A 123 -1.20 16.18 -15.64
C LYS A 123 0.01 16.97 -16.18
N GLY A 124 0.89 17.36 -15.29
CA GLY A 124 2.06 18.16 -15.62
C GLY A 124 3.05 18.08 -14.48
N MET A 125 4.27 18.46 -14.73
CA MET A 125 5.38 18.42 -13.79
C MET A 125 5.94 19.82 -13.60
N THR A 126 5.91 20.32 -12.36
CA THR A 126 6.55 21.59 -12.02
C THR A 126 8.05 21.41 -11.89
N LYS A 127 8.80 22.51 -11.81
CA LYS A 127 10.24 22.45 -11.53
C LYS A 127 10.53 21.80 -10.17
N SER A 128 9.68 22.05 -9.19
CA SER A 128 9.77 21.46 -7.86
C SER A 128 9.62 19.94 -7.91
N ASP A 129 8.62 19.45 -8.64
CA ASP A 129 8.40 18.03 -8.82
C ASP A 129 9.59 17.35 -9.50
N GLU A 130 10.11 17.95 -10.56
CA GLU A 130 11.29 17.42 -11.27
C GLU A 130 12.51 17.34 -10.34
N LEU A 131 12.77 18.37 -9.54
CA LEU A 131 13.88 18.39 -8.58
C LEU A 131 13.73 17.27 -7.53
N LEU A 132 12.51 17.09 -6.98
CA LEU A 132 12.24 15.99 -6.05
C LEU A 132 12.44 14.63 -6.73
N ILE A 133 11.85 14.41 -7.92
CA ILE A 133 11.96 13.11 -8.62
C ILE A 133 13.43 12.77 -8.89
N ARG A 134 14.22 13.73 -9.33
CA ARG A 134 15.67 13.52 -9.55
C ARG A 134 16.48 13.33 -8.27
N SER A 135 15.93 13.69 -7.12
CA SER A 135 16.57 13.45 -5.82
C SER A 135 16.32 12.05 -5.27
N ILE A 136 15.27 11.33 -5.75
CA ILE A 136 14.81 10.04 -5.22
C ILE A 136 15.95 9.01 -5.11
N PRO A 137 16.78 8.77 -6.14
CA PRO A 137 17.82 7.75 -6.02
C PRO A 137 18.79 8.01 -4.86
N LYS A 138 19.25 9.26 -4.72
CA LYS A 138 20.18 9.66 -3.66
C LYS A 138 19.49 9.69 -2.29
N ALA A 139 18.25 10.12 -2.23
CA ALA A 139 17.46 10.14 -1.00
C ALA A 139 17.28 8.72 -0.46
N LEU A 140 16.80 7.78 -1.28
CA LEU A 140 16.56 6.39 -0.88
C LEU A 140 17.84 5.60 -0.59
N ALA A 141 18.96 5.96 -1.23
CA ALA A 141 20.27 5.38 -0.93
C ALA A 141 20.88 5.91 0.38
N SER A 142 20.48 7.09 0.85
CA SER A 142 21.05 7.75 2.04
C SER A 142 20.11 7.78 3.25
N THR A 143 18.97 7.11 3.19
CA THR A 143 17.96 6.99 4.26
C THR A 143 17.51 5.55 4.42
N GLU A 144 17.08 5.18 5.63
CA GLU A 144 16.65 3.82 5.94
C GLU A 144 15.12 3.67 5.85
N LEU A 145 14.38 4.60 6.46
CA LEU A 145 12.95 4.48 6.72
C LEU A 145 12.06 5.34 5.81
N ILE A 146 12.64 6.00 4.79
CA ILE A 146 11.89 6.86 3.88
C ILE A 146 11.46 6.08 2.65
N CYS A 147 10.17 6.21 2.33
CA CYS A 147 9.57 5.65 1.12
C CYS A 147 9.05 6.76 0.22
N SER A 148 9.13 6.53 -1.08
CA SER A 148 8.82 7.50 -2.12
C SER A 148 7.77 6.98 -3.08
N SER A 149 7.01 7.90 -3.66
CA SER A 149 6.12 7.60 -4.77
C SER A 149 6.00 8.76 -5.75
N VAL A 150 5.69 8.43 -7.00
CA VAL A 150 5.38 9.42 -8.03
C VAL A 150 4.08 9.02 -8.73
N ASN A 151 3.04 9.87 -8.58
CA ASN A 151 1.76 9.66 -9.25
C ASN A 151 1.79 10.26 -10.66
N VAL A 152 1.89 9.40 -11.68
CA VAL A 152 2.12 9.78 -13.08
C VAL A 152 0.85 9.88 -13.92
N GLY A 153 -0.31 9.47 -13.39
CA GLY A 153 -1.55 9.45 -14.15
C GLY A 153 -2.80 9.39 -13.29
N SER A 154 -3.91 9.72 -13.91
CA SER A 154 -5.23 9.51 -13.34
C SER A 154 -6.29 9.38 -14.44
N THR A 155 -7.41 8.73 -14.16
CA THR A 155 -8.59 8.66 -15.06
C THR A 155 -9.01 10.05 -15.53
N LYS A 156 -8.89 11.05 -14.65
CA LYS A 156 -9.31 12.43 -14.94
C LYS A 156 -8.34 13.19 -15.85
N THR A 157 -7.04 12.89 -15.80
CA THR A 157 -6.00 13.69 -16.48
C THR A 157 -5.25 12.92 -17.57
N GLY A 158 -5.40 11.60 -17.65
CA GLY A 158 -4.58 10.74 -18.50
C GLY A 158 -3.20 10.45 -17.88
N ILE A 159 -2.24 10.08 -18.70
CA ILE A 159 -0.88 9.68 -18.31
C ILE A 159 0.12 10.76 -18.71
N ASN A 160 0.99 11.14 -17.79
CA ASN A 160 2.13 12.00 -18.07
C ASN A 160 3.33 11.16 -18.58
N MET A 161 3.44 11.01 -19.90
CA MET A 161 4.47 10.16 -20.51
C MET A 161 5.90 10.69 -20.29
N ASP A 162 6.09 12.00 -20.06
CA ASP A 162 7.41 12.54 -19.71
C ASP A 162 7.83 12.09 -18.31
N ALA A 163 6.88 12.08 -17.37
CA ALA A 163 7.11 11.53 -16.03
C ALA A 163 7.37 10.01 -16.08
N VAL A 164 6.60 9.26 -16.87
CA VAL A 164 6.80 7.81 -17.07
C VAL A 164 8.21 7.51 -17.58
N ARG A 165 8.66 8.24 -18.61
CA ARG A 165 10.02 8.10 -19.13
C ARG A 165 11.08 8.40 -18.06
N LEU A 166 10.92 9.50 -17.34
CA LEU A 166 11.81 9.87 -16.25
C LEU A 166 11.85 8.81 -15.15
N MET A 167 10.70 8.24 -14.77
CA MET A 167 10.65 7.20 -13.74
C MET A 167 11.41 5.93 -14.12
N GLY A 168 11.41 5.52 -15.39
CA GLY A 168 12.26 4.41 -15.82
C GLY A 168 13.75 4.67 -15.61
N GLU A 169 14.22 5.90 -15.83
CA GLU A 169 15.60 6.32 -15.53
C GLU A 169 15.86 6.31 -14.01
N ILE A 170 14.93 6.86 -13.21
CA ILE A 170 15.02 6.94 -11.74
C ILE A 170 15.07 5.56 -11.10
N VAL A 171 14.21 4.63 -11.51
CA VAL A 171 14.22 3.24 -11.00
C VAL A 171 15.58 2.59 -11.28
N LYS A 172 16.09 2.74 -12.51
CA LYS A 172 17.40 2.19 -12.89
C LYS A 172 18.55 2.78 -12.06
N GLU A 173 18.54 4.09 -11.83
CA GLU A 173 19.54 4.79 -11.03
C GLU A 173 19.44 4.38 -9.56
N THR A 174 18.22 4.26 -9.02
CA THR A 174 17.97 3.81 -7.64
C THR A 174 18.52 2.41 -7.42
N ALA A 175 18.25 1.47 -8.35
CA ALA A 175 18.79 0.14 -8.31
C ALA A 175 20.33 0.14 -8.30
N ALA A 176 20.95 0.96 -9.15
CA ALA A 176 22.40 1.05 -9.25
C ALA A 176 23.05 1.63 -7.97
N LEU A 177 22.45 2.66 -7.37
CA LEU A 177 22.97 3.29 -6.16
C LEU A 177 22.78 2.42 -4.90
N THR A 178 21.84 1.49 -4.91
CA THR A 178 21.56 0.61 -3.76
C THR A 178 21.93 -0.85 -4.02
N LYS A 179 22.73 -1.12 -5.05
CA LYS A 179 23.13 -2.47 -5.47
C LYS A 179 23.82 -3.31 -4.38
N ASP A 180 24.59 -2.65 -3.50
CA ASP A 180 25.31 -3.30 -2.40
C ASP A 180 24.37 -3.66 -1.21
N ALA A 181 23.11 -3.24 -1.28
CA ALA A 181 22.01 -3.59 -0.38
C ALA A 181 20.86 -4.23 -1.19
N ASP A 182 21.16 -5.15 -2.09
CA ASP A 182 20.21 -5.92 -2.90
C ASP A 182 19.20 -5.05 -3.67
N SER A 183 19.59 -3.82 -4.03
CA SER A 183 18.74 -2.82 -4.69
C SER A 183 17.46 -2.46 -3.91
N LEU A 184 17.47 -2.58 -2.58
CA LEU A 184 16.34 -2.30 -1.69
C LEU A 184 15.78 -0.88 -1.82
N GLY A 185 16.54 0.07 -2.39
CA GLY A 185 16.00 1.38 -2.72
C GLY A 185 14.78 1.30 -3.65
N CYS A 186 14.75 0.34 -4.56
CA CYS A 186 13.60 0.13 -5.45
C CYS A 186 12.36 -0.39 -4.71
N ALA A 187 12.52 -1.19 -3.66
CA ALA A 187 11.42 -1.65 -2.82
C ALA A 187 10.77 -0.52 -2.00
N LYS A 188 11.45 0.64 -1.88
CA LYS A 188 10.94 1.85 -1.23
C LYS A 188 10.39 2.89 -2.21
N LEU A 189 10.27 2.56 -3.50
CA LEU A 189 9.83 3.46 -4.57
C LEU A 189 8.64 2.85 -5.32
N VAL A 190 7.56 3.62 -5.40
CA VAL A 190 6.34 3.23 -6.12
C VAL A 190 6.02 4.26 -7.21
N VAL A 191 5.65 3.80 -8.40
CA VAL A 191 5.04 4.65 -9.43
C VAL A 191 3.54 4.40 -9.42
N LEU A 192 2.77 5.44 -9.19
CA LEU A 192 1.33 5.37 -8.96
C LEU A 192 0.54 5.96 -10.14
N CYS A 193 -0.65 5.41 -10.36
CA CYS A 193 -1.68 5.97 -11.22
C CYS A 193 -3.03 5.81 -10.50
N ASN A 194 -3.84 6.87 -10.44
CA ASN A 194 -5.09 6.90 -9.67
C ASN A 194 -4.91 6.55 -8.18
N ALA A 195 -3.78 6.95 -7.56
CA ALA A 195 -3.54 6.66 -6.16
C ALA A 195 -4.58 7.34 -5.27
N PRO A 196 -5.20 6.61 -4.32
CA PRO A 196 -6.04 7.22 -3.29
C PRO A 196 -5.18 8.03 -2.32
N ASP A 197 -5.74 9.15 -1.85
CA ASP A 197 -5.06 10.11 -0.97
C ASP A 197 -4.96 9.63 0.48
N ASP A 198 -5.72 8.61 0.85
CA ASP A 198 -5.88 8.07 2.20
C ASP A 198 -5.26 6.68 2.41
N ASN A 199 -4.46 6.20 1.49
CA ASN A 199 -3.92 4.84 1.48
C ASN A 199 -2.96 4.56 2.66
N PRO A 200 -3.31 3.70 3.64
CA PRO A 200 -2.44 3.36 4.75
C PRO A 200 -1.47 2.21 4.46
N PHE A 201 -1.74 1.44 3.42
CA PHE A 201 -1.16 0.12 3.21
C PHE A 201 0.19 0.19 2.50
N MET A 202 0.27 1.01 1.47
CA MET A 202 1.47 1.13 0.65
C MET A 202 2.54 1.96 1.36
N ALA A 203 3.77 1.47 1.43
CA ALA A 203 4.85 2.16 2.12
C ALA A 203 5.18 3.54 1.52
N GLY A 204 5.06 3.69 0.19
CA GLY A 204 5.26 4.95 -0.53
C GLY A 204 4.03 5.86 -0.61
N ALA A 205 2.92 5.51 0.02
CA ALA A 205 1.70 6.33 0.01
C ALA A 205 1.94 7.71 0.64
N PHE A 206 1.11 8.66 0.27
CA PHE A 206 1.17 10.02 0.78
C PHE A 206 -0.16 10.43 1.44
N HIS A 207 -0.11 11.46 2.25
CA HIS A 207 -1.29 12.10 2.84
C HIS A 207 -1.80 13.17 1.89
N GLY A 208 -3.06 13.06 1.46
CA GLY A 208 -3.68 13.97 0.51
C GLY A 208 -3.80 15.41 1.04
N VAL A 209 -3.77 16.37 0.13
CA VAL A 209 -3.90 17.80 0.50
C VAL A 209 -5.30 18.19 0.94
N THR A 210 -6.29 17.35 0.69
CA THR A 210 -7.69 17.55 1.08
C THR A 210 -8.07 16.81 2.35
N GLU A 211 -7.15 16.03 2.90
CA GLU A 211 -7.30 15.30 4.15
C GLU A 211 -7.14 16.24 5.38
N ASP A 212 -7.53 15.74 6.54
CA ASP A 212 -7.39 16.44 7.82
C ASP A 212 -5.92 16.72 8.18
N ASP A 213 -5.65 17.62 9.12
CA ASP A 213 -4.30 17.93 9.60
C ASP A 213 -3.56 16.72 10.16
N ALA A 214 -4.30 15.80 10.79
CA ALA A 214 -3.81 14.50 11.21
C ALA A 214 -4.96 13.49 11.25
N ILE A 215 -4.71 12.26 10.75
CA ILE A 215 -5.73 11.21 10.67
C ILE A 215 -5.08 9.83 10.92
N ILE A 216 -5.84 8.91 11.53
CA ILE A 216 -5.44 7.52 11.71
C ILE A 216 -6.14 6.66 10.66
N ASN A 217 -5.37 6.00 9.82
CA ASN A 217 -5.83 4.98 8.88
C ASN A 217 -5.26 3.62 9.26
N VAL A 218 -6.02 2.55 9.06
CA VAL A 218 -5.61 1.20 9.44
C VAL A 218 -5.70 0.26 8.25
N GLY A 219 -4.62 -0.47 7.99
CA GLY A 219 -4.58 -1.55 7.03
C GLY A 219 -4.68 -2.91 7.72
N VAL A 220 -5.61 -3.75 7.28
CA VAL A 220 -5.76 -5.13 7.76
C VAL A 220 -5.54 -6.11 6.63
N SER A 221 -4.96 -7.26 6.95
CA SER A 221 -4.64 -8.30 5.99
C SER A 221 -4.97 -9.68 6.57
N GLY A 222 -5.07 -10.67 5.71
CA GLY A 222 -5.31 -12.04 6.12
C GLY A 222 -5.56 -12.97 4.92
N PRO A 223 -4.62 -13.07 3.94
CA PRO A 223 -4.72 -14.07 2.89
C PRO A 223 -4.85 -15.48 3.45
N GLY A 224 -4.05 -15.81 4.47
CA GLY A 224 -4.10 -17.08 5.17
C GLY A 224 -5.48 -17.39 5.75
N VAL A 225 -6.14 -16.39 6.35
CA VAL A 225 -7.51 -16.56 6.90
C VAL A 225 -8.51 -16.92 5.81
N VAL A 226 -8.44 -16.23 4.65
CA VAL A 226 -9.33 -16.51 3.51
C VAL A 226 -9.04 -17.89 2.93
N LYS A 227 -7.75 -18.21 2.71
CA LYS A 227 -7.33 -19.53 2.23
C LYS A 227 -7.85 -20.66 3.12
N TYR A 228 -7.61 -20.55 4.43
CA TYR A 228 -8.05 -21.57 5.38
C TYR A 228 -9.58 -21.71 5.43
N ALA A 229 -10.32 -20.62 5.35
CA ALA A 229 -11.77 -20.65 5.25
C ALA A 229 -12.25 -21.39 3.99
N LEU A 230 -11.58 -21.20 2.85
CA LEU A 230 -11.89 -21.87 1.60
C LEU A 230 -11.57 -23.39 1.64
N GLU A 231 -10.47 -23.79 2.28
CA GLU A 231 -10.16 -25.21 2.48
C GLU A 231 -11.30 -25.95 3.18
N SER A 232 -11.97 -25.30 4.12
CA SER A 232 -13.09 -25.88 4.88
C SER A 232 -14.34 -26.16 4.04
N VAL A 233 -14.46 -25.50 2.87
CA VAL A 233 -15.61 -25.62 1.94
C VAL A 233 -15.17 -26.13 0.56
N ARG A 234 -14.03 -26.80 0.48
CA ARG A 234 -13.51 -27.40 -0.75
C ARG A 234 -14.49 -28.38 -1.36
N GLY A 235 -14.82 -28.19 -2.63
CA GLY A 235 -15.78 -29.04 -3.36
C GLY A 235 -17.24 -28.60 -3.23
N GLU A 236 -17.53 -27.55 -2.48
CA GLU A 236 -18.85 -26.95 -2.41
C GLU A 236 -19.17 -26.09 -3.66
N SER A 237 -20.37 -25.54 -3.75
CA SER A 237 -20.78 -24.68 -4.87
C SER A 237 -20.06 -23.33 -4.86
N PHE A 238 -19.98 -22.67 -6.03
CA PHE A 238 -19.44 -21.30 -6.13
C PHE A 238 -20.15 -20.30 -5.22
N GLU A 239 -21.45 -20.48 -4.99
CA GLU A 239 -22.21 -19.64 -4.07
C GLU A 239 -21.67 -19.75 -2.64
N VAL A 240 -21.39 -20.96 -2.17
CA VAL A 240 -20.82 -21.21 -0.83
C VAL A 240 -19.41 -20.61 -0.74
N LEU A 241 -18.59 -20.77 -1.78
CA LEU A 241 -17.27 -20.14 -1.86
C LEU A 241 -17.35 -18.60 -1.73
N CYS A 242 -18.19 -17.95 -2.53
CA CYS A 242 -18.39 -16.50 -2.49
C CYS A 242 -18.84 -16.01 -1.12
N GLU A 243 -19.85 -16.68 -0.52
CA GLU A 243 -20.33 -16.32 0.81
C GLU A 243 -19.27 -16.53 1.89
N THR A 244 -18.41 -17.53 1.76
CA THR A 244 -17.32 -17.79 2.68
C THR A 244 -16.28 -16.66 2.62
N ILE A 245 -15.82 -16.27 1.42
CA ILE A 245 -14.89 -15.15 1.24
C ILE A 245 -15.48 -13.86 1.83
N LYS A 246 -16.72 -13.54 1.48
CA LYS A 246 -17.41 -12.33 1.96
C LYS A 246 -17.53 -12.28 3.48
N LYS A 247 -17.93 -13.38 4.11
CA LYS A 247 -18.03 -13.47 5.59
C LYS A 247 -16.68 -13.36 6.27
N THR A 248 -15.64 -13.93 5.69
CA THR A 248 -14.27 -13.83 6.22
C THR A 248 -13.76 -12.41 6.12
N ALA A 249 -13.91 -11.76 4.96
CA ALA A 249 -13.57 -10.36 4.75
C ALA A 249 -14.30 -9.43 5.73
N PHE A 250 -15.59 -9.68 5.98
CA PHE A 250 -16.36 -8.97 7.00
C PHE A 250 -15.72 -9.06 8.39
N LYS A 251 -15.33 -10.27 8.83
CA LYS A 251 -14.70 -10.47 10.14
C LYS A 251 -13.37 -9.74 10.25
N ILE A 252 -12.51 -9.86 9.24
CA ILE A 252 -11.20 -9.19 9.20
C ILE A 252 -11.38 -7.67 9.29
N THR A 253 -12.30 -7.09 8.53
CA THR A 253 -12.58 -5.64 8.57
C THR A 253 -13.06 -5.18 9.94
N ARG A 254 -13.90 -5.97 10.62
CA ARG A 254 -14.36 -5.64 11.99
C ARG A 254 -13.23 -5.59 13.01
N VAL A 255 -12.23 -6.44 12.85
CA VAL A 255 -11.00 -6.38 13.66
C VAL A 255 -10.26 -5.07 13.43
N GLY A 256 -10.07 -4.69 12.16
CA GLY A 256 -9.44 -3.41 11.81
C GLY A 256 -10.17 -2.21 12.39
N GLN A 257 -11.51 -2.22 12.34
CA GLN A 257 -12.31 -1.13 12.92
C GLN A 257 -12.12 -1.02 14.44
N LEU A 258 -12.05 -2.13 15.14
CA LEU A 258 -11.79 -2.12 16.59
C LEU A 258 -10.45 -1.48 16.92
N VAL A 259 -9.40 -1.88 16.21
CA VAL A 259 -8.05 -1.32 16.38
C VAL A 259 -8.02 0.17 16.02
N ALA A 260 -8.63 0.56 14.90
CA ALA A 260 -8.65 1.95 14.44
C ALA A 260 -9.36 2.89 15.45
N GLN A 261 -10.51 2.48 15.94
CA GLN A 261 -11.26 3.24 16.95
C GLN A 261 -10.48 3.39 18.26
N GLU A 262 -9.82 2.33 18.71
CA GLU A 262 -9.02 2.38 19.94
C GLU A 262 -7.75 3.22 19.77
N ALA A 263 -7.06 3.14 18.62
CA ALA A 263 -5.92 3.98 18.31
C ALA A 263 -6.32 5.47 18.26
N SER A 264 -7.40 5.80 17.56
CA SER A 264 -7.97 7.14 17.49
C SER A 264 -8.30 7.70 18.88
N ARG A 265 -8.98 6.91 19.71
CA ARG A 265 -9.34 7.30 21.08
C ARG A 265 -8.12 7.59 21.96
N ARG A 266 -7.06 6.76 21.89
CA ARG A 266 -5.85 6.92 22.73
C ARG A 266 -4.98 8.08 22.27
N LEU A 267 -4.85 8.25 20.97
CA LEU A 267 -4.02 9.31 20.38
C LEU A 267 -4.73 10.65 20.31
N GLY A 268 -6.08 10.68 20.45
CA GLY A 268 -6.87 11.90 20.29
C GLY A 268 -6.86 12.44 18.85
N ILE A 269 -6.65 11.58 17.86
CA ILE A 269 -6.58 11.91 16.43
C ILE A 269 -7.78 11.25 15.74
N PRO A 270 -8.48 11.93 14.82
CA PRO A 270 -9.62 11.36 14.10
C PRO A 270 -9.28 10.04 13.41
N PHE A 271 -10.27 9.15 13.34
CA PHE A 271 -10.21 7.93 12.56
C PHE A 271 -10.71 8.20 11.14
N GLY A 272 -9.91 7.85 10.14
CA GLY A 272 -10.21 7.96 8.73
C GLY A 272 -10.80 6.67 8.15
N ILE A 273 -9.94 5.83 7.56
CA ILE A 273 -10.40 4.63 6.85
C ILE A 273 -9.75 3.34 7.33
N ILE A 274 -10.40 2.24 6.94
CA ILE A 274 -9.84 0.88 7.00
C ILE A 274 -9.62 0.41 5.58
N ASP A 275 -8.40 0.02 5.29
CA ASP A 275 -8.04 -0.69 4.06
C ASP A 275 -7.99 -2.20 4.36
N LEU A 276 -8.93 -2.95 3.77
CA LEU A 276 -8.89 -4.40 3.78
C LEU A 276 -8.20 -4.90 2.52
N SER A 277 -6.92 -5.17 2.61
CA SER A 277 -6.13 -5.67 1.50
C SER A 277 -5.54 -7.04 1.83
N LEU A 278 -5.81 -8.03 0.96
CA LEU A 278 -5.18 -9.33 1.05
C LEU A 278 -3.75 -9.23 0.50
N ALA A 279 -2.84 -8.74 1.33
CA ALA A 279 -1.44 -8.59 1.03
C ALA A 279 -0.67 -9.77 1.64
N PRO A 280 -0.16 -10.69 0.82
CA PRO A 280 0.54 -11.88 1.30
C PRO A 280 1.87 -11.52 1.96
N THR A 281 2.43 -12.52 2.66
CA THR A 281 3.79 -12.50 3.19
C THR A 281 4.51 -13.78 2.75
N PRO A 282 5.84 -13.86 2.87
CA PRO A 282 6.57 -15.11 2.60
C PRO A 282 6.24 -16.27 3.58
N ALA A 283 5.36 -16.05 4.55
CA ALA A 283 4.96 -17.09 5.48
C ALA A 283 4.14 -18.18 4.76
N ILE A 284 4.38 -19.44 5.13
CA ILE A 284 3.64 -20.57 4.58
C ILE A 284 2.14 -20.42 4.88
N GLY A 285 1.33 -20.54 3.85
CA GLY A 285 -0.13 -20.43 3.94
C GLY A 285 -0.69 -19.01 3.88
N ASP A 286 0.16 -17.99 3.82
CA ASP A 286 -0.24 -16.57 3.66
C ASP A 286 -0.03 -16.12 2.21
N SER A 287 -0.78 -16.71 1.27
CA SER A 287 -0.59 -16.57 -0.18
C SER A 287 -1.91 -16.29 -0.90
N VAL A 288 -1.94 -15.28 -1.74
CA VAL A 288 -3.05 -15.01 -2.66
C VAL A 288 -3.08 -16.03 -3.78
N ALA A 289 -1.92 -16.50 -4.26
CA ALA A 289 -1.88 -17.57 -5.25
C ALA A 289 -2.57 -18.85 -4.75
N GLU A 290 -2.32 -19.24 -3.49
CA GLU A 290 -2.98 -20.39 -2.88
C GLU A 290 -4.50 -20.20 -2.75
N ILE A 291 -4.98 -18.98 -2.47
CA ILE A 291 -6.42 -18.67 -2.49
C ILE A 291 -7.01 -18.92 -3.87
N LEU A 292 -6.34 -18.48 -4.94
CA LEU A 292 -6.79 -18.69 -6.32
C LEU A 292 -6.84 -20.18 -6.67
N GLU A 293 -5.89 -20.96 -6.17
CA GLU A 293 -5.85 -22.42 -6.34
C GLU A 293 -7.00 -23.09 -5.58
N GLU A 294 -7.33 -22.66 -4.36
CA GLU A 294 -8.50 -23.14 -3.61
C GLU A 294 -9.84 -22.79 -4.29
N ILE A 295 -9.92 -21.71 -5.06
CA ILE A 295 -11.09 -21.38 -5.89
C ILE A 295 -11.26 -22.39 -7.04
N GLY A 296 -10.22 -23.15 -7.39
CA GLY A 296 -10.29 -24.24 -8.35
C GLY A 296 -9.29 -24.16 -9.50
N LEU A 297 -8.26 -23.31 -9.41
CA LEU A 297 -7.19 -23.29 -10.40
C LEU A 297 -6.19 -24.43 -10.16
N GLU A 298 -5.64 -24.96 -11.24
CA GLU A 298 -4.54 -25.91 -11.17
C GLU A 298 -3.27 -25.26 -10.60
N ARG A 299 -3.03 -24.00 -10.98
CA ARG A 299 -1.92 -23.16 -10.51
C ARG A 299 -2.20 -21.69 -10.85
N ALA A 300 -1.70 -20.79 -10.02
CA ALA A 300 -1.69 -19.36 -10.33
C ALA A 300 -0.96 -19.12 -11.67
N GLY A 301 -1.51 -18.24 -12.51
CA GLY A 301 -1.05 -17.99 -13.89
C GLY A 301 -1.76 -18.84 -14.96
N ALA A 302 -2.35 -19.99 -14.62
CA ALA A 302 -3.12 -20.79 -15.54
C ALA A 302 -4.37 -20.07 -16.08
N PRO A 303 -4.97 -20.51 -17.21
CA PRO A 303 -6.25 -19.98 -17.66
C PRO A 303 -7.31 -20.03 -16.55
N GLY A 304 -8.03 -18.91 -16.35
CA GLY A 304 -8.97 -18.73 -15.24
C GLY A 304 -8.45 -17.87 -14.10
N THR A 305 -7.14 -17.64 -13.96
CA THR A 305 -6.54 -16.85 -12.86
C THR A 305 -7.12 -15.44 -12.76
N THR A 306 -7.23 -14.72 -13.87
CA THR A 306 -7.81 -13.35 -13.87
C THR A 306 -9.28 -13.36 -13.43
N ALA A 307 -10.06 -14.36 -13.85
CA ALA A 307 -11.47 -14.50 -13.43
C ALA A 307 -11.60 -14.85 -11.95
N ALA A 308 -10.76 -15.74 -11.43
CA ALA A 308 -10.74 -16.09 -10.01
C ALA A 308 -10.33 -14.89 -9.15
N LEU A 309 -9.35 -14.09 -9.60
CA LEU A 309 -8.92 -12.87 -8.90
C LEU A 309 -10.03 -11.81 -8.90
N ALA A 310 -10.75 -11.65 -10.01
CA ALA A 310 -11.90 -10.73 -10.07
C ALA A 310 -13.00 -11.14 -9.08
N LEU A 311 -13.33 -12.44 -9.02
CA LEU A 311 -14.28 -12.98 -8.05
C LEU A 311 -13.81 -12.74 -6.61
N LEU A 312 -12.53 -13.00 -6.31
CA LEU A 312 -11.96 -12.79 -5.00
C LEU A 312 -12.12 -11.31 -4.57
N ASN A 313 -11.71 -10.38 -5.44
CA ASN A 313 -11.81 -8.94 -5.17
C ASN A 313 -13.24 -8.47 -4.95
N ASP A 314 -14.18 -8.92 -5.78
CA ASP A 314 -15.60 -8.58 -5.63
C ASP A 314 -16.14 -9.01 -4.25
N GLN A 315 -15.83 -10.23 -3.82
CA GLN A 315 -16.30 -10.72 -2.52
C GLN A 315 -15.61 -10.05 -1.33
N VAL A 316 -14.32 -9.74 -1.44
CA VAL A 316 -13.56 -9.01 -0.41
C VAL A 316 -14.14 -7.61 -0.22
N LYS A 317 -14.35 -6.86 -1.31
CA LYS A 317 -14.97 -5.52 -1.26
C LYS A 317 -16.38 -5.56 -0.66
N LYS A 318 -17.22 -6.49 -1.10
CA LYS A 318 -18.57 -6.66 -0.52
C LYS A 318 -18.54 -6.95 0.99
N GLY A 319 -17.62 -7.80 1.44
CA GLY A 319 -17.45 -8.11 2.85
C GLY A 319 -16.99 -6.89 3.66
N GLY A 320 -16.03 -6.13 3.13
CA GLY A 320 -15.52 -4.91 3.76
C GLY A 320 -16.62 -3.86 3.95
N VAL A 321 -17.31 -3.48 2.88
CA VAL A 321 -18.38 -2.48 2.91
C VAL A 321 -19.53 -2.86 3.85
N MET A 322 -19.87 -4.14 3.93
CA MET A 322 -20.86 -4.62 4.90
C MET A 322 -20.40 -4.51 6.36
N ALA A 323 -19.09 -4.52 6.61
CA ALA A 323 -18.52 -4.48 7.95
C ALA A 323 -18.35 -3.07 8.51
N SER A 324 -18.06 -2.09 7.67
CA SER A 324 -17.73 -0.73 8.07
C SER A 324 -18.13 0.29 6.99
N SER A 325 -18.57 1.47 7.42
CA SER A 325 -18.75 2.65 6.56
C SER A 325 -17.47 3.46 6.35
N TYR A 326 -16.35 3.00 6.92
CA TYR A 326 -15.04 3.64 6.84
C TYR A 326 -14.06 2.85 5.95
N VAL A 327 -14.56 2.08 5.01
CA VAL A 327 -13.71 1.35 4.06
C VAL A 327 -13.16 2.30 3.01
N GLY A 328 -11.86 2.25 2.78
CA GLY A 328 -11.16 3.11 1.82
C GLY A 328 -9.81 2.48 1.41
N GLY A 329 -8.91 3.31 0.92
CA GLY A 329 -7.61 2.87 0.44
C GLY A 329 -7.69 2.01 -0.81
N LEU A 330 -6.95 0.91 -0.86
CA LEU A 330 -6.88 0.00 -2.02
C LEU A 330 -7.93 -1.12 -1.96
N SER A 331 -8.21 -1.63 -0.80
CA SER A 331 -9.17 -2.70 -0.47
C SER A 331 -9.32 -3.79 -1.54
N GLY A 332 -8.64 -4.92 -1.36
CA GLY A 332 -8.70 -6.06 -2.29
C GLY A 332 -7.47 -6.94 -2.25
N ALA A 333 -7.29 -7.78 -3.27
CA ALA A 333 -6.15 -8.71 -3.33
C ALA A 333 -4.93 -8.07 -4.01
N PHE A 334 -3.77 -8.22 -3.37
CA PHE A 334 -2.46 -7.88 -3.91
C PHE A 334 -1.84 -9.10 -4.58
N ILE A 335 -0.99 -8.86 -5.56
CA ILE A 335 -0.29 -9.92 -6.30
C ILE A 335 1.23 -9.67 -6.34
N PRO A 336 1.89 -9.47 -5.18
CA PRO A 336 3.33 -9.27 -5.14
C PRO A 336 4.06 -10.59 -5.43
N VAL A 337 4.96 -10.58 -6.41
CA VAL A 337 5.70 -11.80 -6.78
C VAL A 337 6.73 -12.16 -5.72
N SER A 338 7.49 -11.20 -5.19
CA SER A 338 8.56 -11.49 -4.23
C SER A 338 8.10 -11.69 -2.79
N GLU A 339 6.83 -11.43 -2.47
CA GLU A 339 6.27 -11.54 -1.12
C GLU A 339 5.18 -12.63 -1.02
N ASP A 340 4.91 -13.37 -2.09
CA ASP A 340 3.94 -14.47 -2.15
C ASP A 340 4.63 -15.75 -2.63
N GLN A 341 4.77 -16.74 -1.75
CA GLN A 341 5.46 -17.98 -2.08
C GLN A 341 4.78 -18.71 -3.25
N GLY A 342 3.46 -18.71 -3.32
CA GLY A 342 2.72 -19.33 -4.42
C GLY A 342 2.94 -18.60 -5.76
N MET A 343 3.06 -17.26 -5.76
CA MET A 343 3.41 -16.49 -6.96
C MET A 343 4.85 -16.77 -7.41
N ILE A 344 5.80 -16.86 -6.47
CA ILE A 344 7.19 -17.24 -6.74
C ILE A 344 7.24 -18.62 -7.39
N ASP A 345 6.53 -19.59 -6.85
CA ASP A 345 6.47 -20.96 -7.37
C ASP A 345 5.81 -21.01 -8.76
N ALA A 346 4.80 -20.18 -9.00
CA ALA A 346 4.15 -20.05 -10.31
C ALA A 346 5.11 -19.47 -11.37
N VAL A 347 5.91 -18.46 -11.02
CA VAL A 347 6.96 -17.92 -11.90
C VAL A 347 8.03 -18.97 -12.20
N ASN A 348 8.54 -19.66 -11.18
CA ASN A 348 9.55 -20.70 -11.33
C ASN A 348 9.07 -21.87 -12.20
N ALA A 349 7.78 -22.18 -12.15
CA ALA A 349 7.17 -23.21 -12.98
C ALA A 349 6.83 -22.72 -14.41
N GLY A 350 7.02 -21.43 -14.72
CA GLY A 350 6.71 -20.84 -16.01
C GLY A 350 5.20 -20.66 -16.30
N SER A 351 4.35 -20.75 -15.30
CA SER A 351 2.91 -20.51 -15.43
C SER A 351 2.53 -19.03 -15.30
N LEU A 352 3.39 -18.22 -14.65
CA LEU A 352 3.16 -16.80 -14.42
C LEU A 352 4.28 -15.99 -15.09
N THR A 353 3.91 -15.08 -15.99
CA THR A 353 4.80 -14.16 -16.72
C THR A 353 4.40 -12.71 -16.45
N ILE A 354 5.23 -11.74 -16.86
CA ILE A 354 4.91 -10.30 -16.71
C ILE A 354 3.59 -9.98 -17.43
N GLU A 355 3.40 -10.45 -18.67
CA GLU A 355 2.18 -10.20 -19.43
C GLU A 355 0.94 -10.80 -18.77
N LYS A 356 1.11 -11.92 -18.07
CA LYS A 356 0.01 -12.50 -17.29
C LYS A 356 -0.28 -11.71 -16.03
N LEU A 357 0.74 -11.20 -15.36
CA LEU A 357 0.60 -10.27 -14.22
C LEU A 357 -0.10 -8.99 -14.66
N GLU A 358 0.32 -8.36 -15.75
CA GLU A 358 -0.35 -7.16 -16.32
C GLU A 358 -1.85 -7.46 -16.60
N ALA A 359 -2.18 -8.62 -17.17
CA ALA A 359 -3.58 -9.00 -17.34
C ALA A 359 -4.33 -9.20 -16.00
N MET A 360 -3.66 -9.64 -14.96
CA MET A 360 -4.23 -9.77 -13.61
C MET A 360 -4.42 -8.42 -12.93
N THR A 361 -3.56 -7.42 -13.22
CA THR A 361 -3.70 -6.08 -12.65
C THR A 361 -4.97 -5.37 -13.10
N CYS A 362 -5.57 -5.81 -14.21
CA CYS A 362 -6.89 -5.34 -14.62
C CYS A 362 -7.99 -5.59 -13.58
N VAL A 363 -7.81 -6.50 -12.65
CA VAL A 363 -8.81 -6.91 -11.65
C VAL A 363 -8.24 -7.04 -10.23
N CYS A 364 -6.95 -6.73 -10.03
CA CYS A 364 -6.37 -6.63 -8.69
C CYS A 364 -6.59 -5.23 -8.09
N SER A 365 -6.11 -4.98 -6.90
CA SER A 365 -6.33 -3.70 -6.22
C SER A 365 -5.12 -2.76 -6.26
N VAL A 366 -3.95 -3.20 -6.74
CA VAL A 366 -2.71 -2.40 -6.58
C VAL A 366 -1.88 -2.24 -7.84
N GLY A 367 -2.02 -3.10 -8.83
CA GLY A 367 -1.12 -3.15 -9.99
C GLY A 367 0.05 -4.12 -9.79
N LEU A 368 1.14 -3.95 -10.55
CA LEU A 368 2.35 -4.74 -10.39
C LEU A 368 3.05 -4.36 -9.07
N ASP A 369 3.25 -5.34 -8.21
CA ASP A 369 3.81 -5.15 -6.88
C ASP A 369 5.03 -6.05 -6.67
N MET A 370 6.13 -5.47 -6.22
CA MET A 370 7.36 -6.17 -5.80
C MET A 370 7.85 -7.23 -6.80
N ILE A 371 7.99 -6.84 -8.07
CA ILE A 371 8.46 -7.72 -9.15
C ILE A 371 9.94 -7.50 -9.38
N ALA A 372 10.74 -8.54 -9.19
CA ALA A 372 12.15 -8.52 -9.50
C ALA A 372 12.36 -8.75 -11.01
N ILE A 373 13.08 -7.84 -11.65
CA ILE A 373 13.48 -7.93 -13.07
C ILE A 373 15.01 -7.92 -13.18
N PRO A 374 15.58 -8.46 -14.29
CA PRO A 374 17.03 -8.47 -14.48
C PRO A 374 17.65 -7.07 -14.38
N GLY A 375 18.77 -6.95 -13.66
CA GLY A 375 19.44 -5.67 -13.43
C GLY A 375 19.99 -4.98 -14.70
N ASP A 376 20.14 -5.69 -15.82
CA ASP A 376 20.50 -5.15 -17.13
C ASP A 376 19.32 -4.65 -17.96
N THR A 377 18.06 -4.81 -17.47
CA THR A 377 16.86 -4.28 -18.10
C THR A 377 17.03 -2.79 -18.39
N LYS A 378 16.69 -2.38 -19.62
CA LYS A 378 16.83 -0.98 -20.05
C LYS A 378 15.80 -0.08 -19.37
N ALA A 379 16.18 1.16 -19.08
CA ALA A 379 15.26 2.16 -18.54
C ALA A 379 14.01 2.34 -19.43
N SER A 380 14.16 2.26 -20.77
CA SER A 380 13.02 2.33 -21.69
C SER A 380 12.04 1.16 -21.55
N THR A 381 12.53 -0.03 -21.21
CA THR A 381 11.67 -1.20 -20.94
C THR A 381 10.90 -1.01 -19.62
N ILE A 382 11.58 -0.51 -18.60
CA ILE A 382 10.93 -0.16 -17.31
C ILE A 382 9.86 0.91 -17.53
N SER A 383 10.15 1.95 -18.35
CA SER A 383 9.15 2.95 -18.72
C SER A 383 7.97 2.34 -19.48
N GLY A 384 8.20 1.31 -20.33
CA GLY A 384 7.14 0.56 -21.00
C GLY A 384 6.20 -0.13 -20.04
N ILE A 385 6.74 -0.88 -19.08
CA ILE A 385 5.97 -1.55 -18.01
C ILE A 385 5.14 -0.53 -17.22
N ILE A 386 5.75 0.60 -16.82
CA ILE A 386 5.04 1.68 -16.11
C ILE A 386 3.91 2.26 -16.98
N ALA A 387 4.14 2.40 -18.30
CA ALA A 387 3.12 2.95 -19.23
C ALA A 387 1.93 1.99 -19.38
N ASP A 388 2.19 0.69 -19.49
CA ASP A 388 1.15 -0.34 -19.61
C ASP A 388 0.29 -0.40 -18.33
N GLU A 389 0.92 -0.42 -17.16
CA GLU A 389 0.22 -0.38 -15.89
C GLU A 389 -0.57 0.92 -15.67
N ALA A 390 0.00 2.08 -16.05
CA ALA A 390 -0.70 3.35 -15.99
C ALA A 390 -1.90 3.38 -16.95
N ALA A 391 -1.78 2.77 -18.14
CA ALA A 391 -2.89 2.65 -19.09
C ALA A 391 -4.01 1.77 -18.54
N ILE A 392 -3.69 0.66 -17.89
CA ILE A 392 -4.64 -0.18 -17.17
C ILE A 392 -5.30 0.65 -16.07
N GLY A 393 -4.51 1.33 -15.23
CA GLY A 393 -5.00 2.11 -14.09
C GLY A 393 -5.94 3.27 -14.45
N ILE A 394 -5.78 3.93 -15.61
CA ILE A 394 -6.72 4.98 -16.05
C ILE A 394 -7.99 4.42 -16.70
N CYS A 395 -7.95 3.23 -17.29
CA CYS A 395 -9.11 2.60 -17.92
C CYS A 395 -10.02 1.91 -16.91
N LEU A 396 -9.41 1.44 -15.83
CA LEU A 396 -10.14 0.85 -14.71
C LEU A 396 -10.40 1.97 -13.70
N LEU A 397 -11.64 2.18 -13.38
CA LEU A 397 -12.01 2.97 -12.22
C LEU A 397 -11.53 2.21 -10.98
N TYR A 398 -10.24 2.37 -10.63
CA TYR A 398 -9.78 2.07 -9.28
C TYR A 398 -10.39 3.13 -8.36
N THR A 399 -11.69 3.07 -8.19
CA THR A 399 -12.34 3.82 -7.15
C THR A 399 -12.07 3.07 -5.86
N SER A 400 -11.29 3.68 -5.00
CA SER A 400 -11.20 3.30 -3.59
C SER A 400 -12.56 3.39 -2.88
N ASP A 401 -13.57 3.88 -3.57
CA ASP A 401 -14.91 4.06 -3.05
C ASP A 401 -15.82 2.90 -3.48
N ALA A 402 -15.80 1.84 -2.67
CA ALA A 402 -16.75 0.74 -2.82
C ALA A 402 -18.21 1.17 -2.64
N ALA A 403 -18.48 2.39 -2.19
CA ALA A 403 -19.82 2.96 -2.08
C ALA A 403 -20.37 3.36 -3.46
N ASP A 404 -19.54 3.82 -4.39
CA ASP A 404 -19.97 4.19 -5.75
C ASP A 404 -20.45 2.99 -6.55
N ASP A 405 -19.87 1.81 -6.34
CA ASP A 405 -20.30 0.56 -6.99
C ASP A 405 -21.65 0.03 -6.48
N LEU A 406 -22.11 0.47 -5.30
CA LEU A 406 -23.39 0.04 -4.71
C LEU A 406 -24.57 0.94 -5.07
N ILE A 407 -24.33 2.17 -5.52
CA ILE A 407 -25.40 3.14 -5.78
C ILE A 407 -25.88 3.10 -7.23
N GLY A 408 -25.16 2.41 -8.13
CA GLY A 408 -25.60 2.20 -9.52
C GLY A 408 -26.01 3.52 -10.18
N VAL A 409 -25.11 4.50 -10.18
CA VAL A 409 -25.32 5.72 -10.96
C VAL A 409 -24.79 5.46 -12.35
N ASP A 410 -25.74 5.22 -13.30
CA ASP A 410 -25.48 5.21 -14.73
C ASP A 410 -24.91 6.54 -15.25
#